data_c9d17edcd5942a60f2a479ec58082e6e
#
_entry.id   c9d17edcd5942a60f2a479ec58082e6e
#
_cell.length_a   1.000
_cell.length_b   1.000
_cell.length_c   1.000
_cell.angle_alpha   90.00
_cell.angle_beta   90.00
_cell.angle_gamma   90.00
#
_symmetry.space_group_name_H-M   'P 1'
#
loop_
_entity.id
_entity.type
_entity.pdbx_description
1 polymer ?
#
loop_
_entity_poly.entity_id
_entity_poly.type
_entity_poly.pdbx_seq_one_letter_code
_entity_poly.pdbx_strand_id
1 'polypeptide(L)'
;MIVRDYGSKLFLLFVFSMVGMVYCNAQSGKSLPVRKVMCTASPEGGAVPSLLDGNGIEFQPLDVVNWKDYPYKPEVSFRIAHTGREILLHYKVKEASVRAVASGDNGRVWEDACVEFFVSPEGDDRYYNFECNCAGRLLIQGGAVNERRPTASQEGLGMVKRWSSLAGEPFEERLGECSWELVMVIPVSAFFQHSVGSLDGKTMRGNFYKCGDKLQTPHFLSWSPIGLERPMFHCPA
;
A
#
# COMPACT_ATOMS: atom_id res chain seq x y z
N MET A 1 37.54 -12.29 63.72
CA MET A 1 37.48 -13.59 63.07
C MET A 1 36.88 -13.39 61.70
N ILE A 2 37.74 -13.45 60.68
CA ILE A 2 37.39 -13.15 59.31
C ILE A 2 37.26 -14.47 58.56
N VAL A 3 36.07 -14.78 58.04
CA VAL A 3 35.83 -15.93 57.17
C VAL A 3 35.75 -15.38 55.74
N ARG A 4 36.68 -15.81 54.85
CA ARG A 4 36.66 -15.55 53.41
C ARG A 4 36.07 -16.80 52.73
N ASP A 5 35.02 -16.57 51.93
CA ASP A 5 34.48 -17.59 51.09
C ASP A 5 34.94 -17.33 49.64
N TYR A 6 35.39 -18.40 48.97
CA TYR A 6 35.84 -18.41 47.58
C TYR A 6 34.67 -18.91 46.73
N GLY A 7 33.91 -17.98 46.17
CA GLY A 7 32.87 -18.28 45.22
C GLY A 7 33.44 -18.43 43.78
N SER A 8 33.25 -19.58 43.17
CA SER A 8 33.57 -19.94 41.84
C SER A 8 32.80 -19.06 40.81
N LYS A 9 33.54 -18.41 39.94
CA LYS A 9 32.97 -17.65 38.81
C LYS A 9 32.47 -18.60 37.72
N LEU A 10 31.19 -18.79 37.64
CA LEU A 10 30.54 -19.42 36.49
C LEU A 10 30.36 -18.34 35.39
N PHE A 11 31.14 -18.44 34.30
CA PHE A 11 30.97 -17.58 33.13
C PHE A 11 29.79 -18.09 32.33
N LEU A 12 28.63 -17.45 32.48
CA LEU A 12 27.49 -17.63 31.59
C LEU A 12 27.73 -16.76 30.35
N LEU A 13 28.08 -17.39 29.21
CA LEU A 13 28.07 -16.76 27.93
C LEU A 13 26.60 -16.51 27.53
N PHE A 14 26.10 -15.28 27.70
CA PHE A 14 24.90 -14.82 27.03
C PHE A 14 25.21 -14.54 25.57
N VAL A 15 24.82 -15.46 24.69
CA VAL A 15 24.73 -15.17 23.26
C VAL A 15 23.51 -14.27 23.07
N PHE A 16 23.74 -12.96 23.04
CA PHE A 16 22.72 -12.01 22.57
C PHE A 16 22.52 -12.23 21.07
N SER A 17 21.48 -12.97 20.72
CA SER A 17 20.88 -12.90 19.40
C SER A 17 20.37 -11.48 19.22
N MET A 18 21.14 -10.64 18.50
CA MET A 18 20.64 -9.35 18.02
C MET A 18 19.59 -9.62 16.95
N VAL A 19 18.35 -9.84 17.35
CA VAL A 19 17.22 -9.59 16.48
C VAL A 19 17.19 -8.07 16.31
N GLY A 20 17.69 -7.60 15.18
CA GLY A 20 17.61 -6.21 14.80
C GLY A 20 16.15 -5.80 14.72
N MET A 21 15.62 -5.17 15.78
CA MET A 21 14.35 -4.46 15.69
C MET A 21 14.56 -3.31 14.71
N VAL A 22 13.97 -3.45 13.52
CA VAL A 22 13.85 -2.35 12.58
C VAL A 22 12.85 -1.37 13.18
N TYR A 23 13.34 -0.35 13.86
CA TYR A 23 12.50 0.77 14.28
C TYR A 23 12.21 1.63 13.04
N CYS A 24 11.01 1.53 12.51
CA CYS A 24 10.50 2.54 11.60
C CYS A 24 10.25 3.83 12.40
N ASN A 25 11.15 4.80 12.27
CA ASN A 25 10.91 6.12 12.83
C ASN A 25 9.77 6.77 12.00
N ALA A 26 8.59 6.81 12.57
CA ALA A 26 7.50 7.63 12.05
C ALA A 26 7.93 9.10 12.12
N GLN A 27 8.49 9.62 11.03
CA GLN A 27 8.55 11.06 10.83
C GLN A 27 7.11 11.56 10.85
N SER A 28 6.87 12.78 11.38
CA SER A 28 5.54 13.40 11.44
C SER A 28 4.86 13.28 10.07
N GLY A 29 3.95 12.32 9.96
CA GLY A 29 3.33 11.95 8.68
C GLY A 29 2.42 13.06 8.19
N LYS A 30 2.24 13.12 6.88
CA LYS A 30 1.21 13.96 6.25
C LYS A 30 -0.17 13.53 6.78
N SER A 31 -1.09 14.46 6.93
CA SER A 31 -2.50 14.20 7.22
C SER A 31 -3.35 14.57 6.01
N LEU A 32 -4.30 13.72 5.65
CA LEU A 32 -5.18 13.93 4.52
C LEU A 32 -6.64 13.80 4.96
N PRO A 33 -7.44 14.88 4.93
CA PRO A 33 -8.87 14.80 5.14
C PRO A 33 -9.55 14.04 4.00
N VAL A 34 -10.15 12.89 4.29
CA VAL A 34 -10.90 12.09 3.32
C VAL A 34 -12.37 12.46 3.39
N ARG A 35 -12.90 13.07 2.32
CA ARG A 35 -14.27 13.57 2.27
C ARG A 35 -15.25 12.45 1.98
N LYS A 36 -16.44 12.53 2.60
CA LYS A 36 -17.58 11.68 2.26
C LYS A 36 -18.24 12.17 0.98
N VAL A 37 -18.52 11.26 0.07
CA VAL A 37 -19.35 11.48 -1.11
C VAL A 37 -20.65 10.69 -1.00
N MET A 38 -21.74 11.26 -1.47
CA MET A 38 -23.05 10.61 -1.42
C MET A 38 -23.23 9.72 -2.66
N CYS A 39 -23.55 8.46 -2.41
CA CYS A 39 -23.93 7.51 -3.44
C CYS A 39 -25.19 6.76 -3.02
N THR A 40 -26.11 6.54 -3.94
CA THR A 40 -27.32 5.74 -3.72
C THR A 40 -27.04 4.25 -3.72
N ALA A 41 -25.97 3.84 -4.39
CA ALA A 41 -25.45 2.46 -4.46
C ALA A 41 -23.94 2.48 -4.53
N SER A 42 -23.32 1.32 -4.29
CA SER A 42 -21.88 1.12 -4.50
C SER A 42 -21.48 1.44 -5.95
N PRO A 43 -20.60 2.41 -6.19
CA PRO A 43 -20.26 2.80 -7.56
C PRO A 43 -19.44 1.70 -8.27
N GLU A 44 -19.62 1.59 -9.58
CA GLU A 44 -18.72 0.82 -10.42
C GLU A 44 -17.39 1.57 -10.62
N GLY A 45 -16.28 0.84 -10.70
CA GLY A 45 -14.95 1.44 -10.77
C GLY A 45 -14.80 2.51 -11.85
N GLY A 46 -15.33 2.27 -13.05
CA GLY A 46 -15.29 3.22 -14.16
C GLY A 46 -16.12 4.50 -13.95
N ALA A 47 -17.05 4.50 -13.02
CA ALA A 47 -17.86 5.68 -12.68
C ALA A 47 -17.19 6.58 -11.62
N VAL A 48 -16.23 6.05 -10.88
CA VAL A 48 -15.58 6.76 -9.77
C VAL A 48 -14.88 8.06 -10.21
N PRO A 49 -14.13 8.12 -11.33
CA PRO A 49 -13.50 9.36 -11.74
C PRO A 49 -14.48 10.52 -11.86
N SER A 50 -15.59 10.33 -12.58
CA SER A 50 -16.63 11.37 -12.74
C SER A 50 -17.32 11.73 -11.42
N LEU A 51 -17.54 10.74 -10.53
CA LEU A 51 -18.09 10.97 -9.20
C LEU A 51 -17.18 11.87 -8.36
N LEU A 52 -15.86 11.58 -8.38
CA LEU A 52 -14.88 12.37 -7.62
C LEU A 52 -14.73 13.78 -8.21
N ASP A 53 -14.77 13.94 -9.53
CA ASP A 53 -14.77 15.24 -10.23
C ASP A 53 -15.98 16.08 -9.80
N GLY A 54 -17.17 15.51 -9.87
CA GLY A 54 -18.42 16.19 -9.48
C GLY A 54 -18.48 16.60 -8.00
N ASN A 55 -17.68 15.97 -7.15
CA ASN A 55 -17.56 16.32 -5.73
C ASN A 55 -16.32 17.18 -5.42
N GLY A 56 -15.54 17.60 -6.40
CA GLY A 56 -14.34 18.41 -6.23
C GLY A 56 -13.29 17.75 -5.34
N ILE A 57 -13.03 16.44 -5.56
CA ILE A 57 -11.98 15.70 -4.86
C ILE A 57 -10.68 15.85 -5.63
N GLU A 58 -9.76 16.61 -5.05
CA GLU A 58 -8.50 16.98 -5.68
C GLU A 58 -7.45 15.87 -5.62
N PHE A 59 -6.60 15.81 -6.65
CA PHE A 59 -5.45 14.92 -6.69
C PHE A 59 -4.34 15.39 -5.74
N GLN A 60 -3.71 14.43 -5.07
CA GLN A 60 -2.53 14.60 -4.24
C GLN A 60 -1.33 14.04 -4.99
N PRO A 61 -0.18 14.73 -5.03
CA PRO A 61 1.03 14.18 -5.62
C PRO A 61 1.57 13.01 -4.80
N LEU A 62 2.01 11.95 -5.49
CA LEU A 62 2.73 10.82 -4.92
C LEU A 62 4.16 10.89 -5.47
N ASP A 63 5.05 11.57 -4.76
CA ASP A 63 6.27 12.11 -5.39
C ASP A 63 7.53 12.03 -4.52
N VAL A 64 7.48 11.34 -3.40
CA VAL A 64 8.64 11.16 -2.53
C VAL A 64 9.51 10.02 -3.04
N VAL A 65 10.75 10.36 -3.48
CA VAL A 65 11.81 9.39 -3.79
C VAL A 65 12.57 9.10 -2.49
N ASN A 66 12.38 7.92 -1.92
CA ASN A 66 12.99 7.56 -0.63
C ASN A 66 14.44 7.09 -0.75
N TRP A 67 14.83 6.50 -1.89
CA TRP A 67 16.12 5.84 -2.06
C TRP A 67 16.89 6.40 -3.26
N LYS A 68 18.09 6.89 -3.02
CA LYS A 68 18.95 7.55 -4.03
C LYS A 68 19.37 6.62 -5.18
N ASP A 69 19.42 5.33 -4.91
CA ASP A 69 19.78 4.31 -5.92
C ASP A 69 18.67 4.09 -6.95
N TYR A 70 17.45 4.61 -6.67
CA TYR A 70 16.29 4.53 -7.55
C TYR A 70 15.74 5.94 -7.83
N PRO A 71 16.49 6.77 -8.55
CA PRO A 71 16.17 8.19 -8.72
C PRO A 71 15.02 8.46 -9.70
N TYR A 72 14.62 7.47 -10.50
CA TYR A 72 13.55 7.65 -11.46
C TYR A 72 12.24 7.98 -10.77
N LYS A 73 11.61 9.06 -11.22
CA LYS A 73 10.39 9.60 -10.64
C LYS A 73 9.33 9.77 -11.74
N PRO A 74 8.44 8.77 -11.94
CA PRO A 74 7.26 8.96 -12.78
C PRO A 74 6.33 10.05 -12.22
N GLU A 75 5.48 10.61 -13.05
CA GLU A 75 4.41 11.51 -12.63
C GLU A 75 3.26 10.66 -12.06
N VAL A 76 3.04 10.76 -10.75
CA VAL A 76 2.00 9.98 -10.06
C VAL A 76 1.18 10.88 -9.16
N SER A 77 -0.12 10.72 -9.22
CA SER A 77 -1.04 11.35 -8.30
C SER A 77 -2.17 10.38 -7.93
N PHE A 78 -2.78 10.63 -6.78
CA PHE A 78 -3.95 9.90 -6.32
C PHE A 78 -4.98 10.85 -5.73
N ARG A 79 -6.21 10.42 -5.66
CA ARG A 79 -7.27 11.06 -4.87
C ARG A 79 -8.12 10.00 -4.18
N ILE A 80 -8.68 10.38 -3.03
CA ILE A 80 -9.39 9.46 -2.16
C ILE A 80 -10.63 10.13 -1.58
N ALA A 81 -11.73 9.38 -1.53
CA ALA A 81 -12.97 9.74 -0.85
C ALA A 81 -13.58 8.49 -0.20
N HIS A 82 -14.69 8.63 0.51
CA HIS A 82 -15.43 7.47 1.02
C HIS A 82 -16.95 7.68 0.90
N THR A 83 -17.71 6.56 0.85
CA THR A 83 -19.17 6.56 0.86
C THR A 83 -19.76 6.38 2.26
N GLY A 84 -18.92 6.16 3.26
CA GLY A 84 -19.26 5.70 4.60
C GLY A 84 -19.02 4.21 4.79
N ARG A 85 -19.07 3.41 3.72
CA ARG A 85 -18.81 1.96 3.74
C ARG A 85 -17.76 1.49 2.75
N GLU A 86 -17.31 2.37 1.86
CA GLU A 86 -16.32 2.07 0.83
C GLU A 86 -15.32 3.22 0.73
N ILE A 87 -14.05 2.87 0.55
CA ILE A 87 -13.01 3.80 0.14
C ILE A 87 -13.00 3.84 -1.38
N LEU A 88 -13.06 5.03 -1.95
CA LEU A 88 -12.93 5.28 -3.37
C LEU A 88 -11.54 5.85 -3.63
N LEU A 89 -10.69 5.07 -4.29
CA LEU A 89 -9.30 5.42 -4.55
C LEU A 89 -9.04 5.44 -6.06
N HIS A 90 -8.49 6.55 -6.55
CA HIS A 90 -8.21 6.75 -7.96
C HIS A 90 -6.78 7.26 -8.14
N TYR A 91 -5.98 6.53 -8.92
CA TYR A 91 -4.61 6.89 -9.30
C TYR A 91 -4.53 7.34 -10.75
N LYS A 92 -3.65 8.30 -11.01
CA LYS A 92 -3.16 8.67 -12.34
C LYS A 92 -1.65 8.53 -12.37
N VAL A 93 -1.16 7.85 -13.40
CA VAL A 93 0.27 7.58 -13.58
C VAL A 93 0.69 7.91 -14.99
N LYS A 94 1.85 8.57 -15.13
CA LYS A 94 2.55 8.76 -16.39
C LYS A 94 4.00 8.36 -16.20
N GLU A 95 4.43 7.32 -16.92
CA GLU A 95 5.74 6.70 -16.75
C GLU A 95 6.36 6.28 -18.09
N ALA A 96 7.68 5.99 -18.07
CA ALA A 96 8.46 5.71 -19.27
C ALA A 96 8.25 4.30 -19.84
N SER A 97 7.69 3.39 -19.07
CA SER A 97 7.34 2.03 -19.52
C SER A 97 6.27 1.43 -18.61
N VAL A 98 5.53 0.46 -19.11
CA VAL A 98 4.52 -0.30 -18.36
C VAL A 98 4.70 -1.79 -18.58
N ARG A 99 4.49 -2.56 -17.50
CA ARG A 99 4.53 -4.02 -17.47
C ARG A 99 3.38 -4.55 -16.65
N ALA A 100 2.77 -5.68 -17.07
CA ALA A 100 1.73 -6.38 -16.35
C ALA A 100 1.80 -7.88 -16.66
N VAL A 101 2.73 -8.60 -16.04
CA VAL A 101 2.97 -10.04 -16.26
C VAL A 101 2.21 -10.92 -15.26
N ALA A 102 1.84 -10.38 -14.12
CA ALA A 102 1.06 -11.13 -13.15
C ALA A 102 -0.23 -11.66 -13.79
N SER A 103 -0.35 -12.98 -13.88
CA SER A 103 -1.45 -13.66 -14.60
C SER A 103 -2.77 -13.68 -13.83
N GLY A 104 -2.76 -13.39 -12.52
CA GLY A 104 -3.95 -13.43 -11.67
C GLY A 104 -3.79 -12.63 -10.40
N ASP A 105 -4.90 -12.53 -9.67
CA ASP A 105 -4.94 -11.94 -8.35
C ASP A 105 -4.10 -12.73 -7.34
N ASN A 106 -3.62 -12.06 -6.31
CA ASN A 106 -2.63 -12.56 -5.34
C ASN A 106 -1.31 -13.00 -5.98
N GLY A 107 -1.05 -12.60 -7.24
CA GLY A 107 0.24 -12.75 -7.91
C GLY A 107 1.24 -11.68 -7.46
N ARG A 108 2.43 -11.70 -8.07
CA ARG A 108 3.52 -10.76 -7.76
C ARG A 108 3.34 -9.42 -8.49
N VAL A 109 2.23 -8.74 -8.19
CA VAL A 109 1.82 -7.50 -8.88
C VAL A 109 2.80 -6.34 -8.68
N TRP A 110 3.56 -6.32 -7.56
CA TRP A 110 4.59 -5.32 -7.28
C TRP A 110 5.80 -5.38 -8.24
N GLU A 111 6.00 -6.52 -8.94
CA GLU A 111 7.02 -6.63 -9.98
C GLU A 111 6.63 -5.91 -11.28
N ASP A 112 5.35 -5.60 -11.43
CA ASP A 112 4.76 -4.89 -12.56
C ASP A 112 4.70 -3.37 -12.31
N ALA A 113 4.18 -2.60 -13.28
CA ALA A 113 3.77 -1.22 -13.06
C ALA A 113 2.61 -1.22 -12.05
N CYS A 114 2.89 -0.91 -10.78
CA CYS A 114 1.98 -1.13 -9.66
C CYS A 114 1.75 0.14 -8.86
N VAL A 115 0.53 0.32 -8.35
CA VAL A 115 0.18 1.30 -7.32
C VAL A 115 -0.37 0.59 -6.11
N GLU A 116 -0.11 1.16 -4.92
CA GLU A 116 -0.41 0.46 -3.68
C GLU A 116 -1.02 1.41 -2.64
N PHE A 117 -1.88 0.86 -1.82
CA PHE A 117 -2.46 1.52 -0.65
C PHE A 117 -2.29 0.64 0.58
N PHE A 118 -1.47 1.09 1.52
CA PHE A 118 -1.29 0.41 2.80
C PHE A 118 -2.06 1.16 3.88
N VAL A 119 -2.84 0.45 4.68
CA VAL A 119 -3.72 1.06 5.67
C VAL A 119 -3.94 0.20 6.91
N SER A 120 -3.83 0.81 8.08
CA SER A 120 -4.27 0.27 9.37
C SER A 120 -5.60 0.94 9.74
N PRO A 121 -6.72 0.21 9.71
CA PRO A 121 -8.04 0.81 9.87
C PRO A 121 -8.37 1.19 11.31
N GLU A 122 -7.72 0.59 12.30
CA GLU A 122 -7.96 0.83 13.73
C GLU A 122 -6.73 1.34 14.48
N GLY A 123 -5.62 1.55 13.75
CA GLY A 123 -4.40 2.10 14.31
C GLY A 123 -3.63 1.17 15.25
N ASP A 124 -3.96 -0.13 15.23
CA ASP A 124 -3.21 -1.19 15.88
C ASP A 124 -1.94 -1.56 15.06
N ASP A 125 -1.29 -2.68 15.38
CA ASP A 125 -0.09 -3.17 14.69
C ASP A 125 -0.40 -3.90 13.37
N ARG A 126 -1.69 -4.09 13.05
CA ARG A 126 -2.16 -4.76 11.82
C ARG A 126 -2.49 -3.76 10.74
N TYR A 127 -2.07 -4.06 9.52
CA TYR A 127 -2.36 -3.27 8.35
C TYR A 127 -2.65 -4.17 7.14
N TYR A 128 -3.25 -3.57 6.13
CA TYR A 128 -3.52 -4.19 4.84
C TYR A 128 -2.70 -3.50 3.77
N ASN A 129 -2.21 -4.27 2.82
CA ASN A 129 -1.72 -3.78 1.55
C ASN A 129 -2.71 -4.16 0.44
N PHE A 130 -3.16 -3.16 -0.28
CA PHE A 130 -3.88 -3.29 -1.53
C PHE A 130 -2.92 -2.89 -2.63
N GLU A 131 -2.38 -3.86 -3.35
CA GLU A 131 -1.41 -3.65 -4.42
C GLU A 131 -2.06 -4.03 -5.74
N CYS A 132 -2.09 -3.11 -6.69
CA CYS A 132 -2.78 -3.34 -7.95
C CYS A 132 -1.91 -2.91 -9.13
N ASN A 133 -1.63 -3.85 -10.05
CA ASN A 133 -0.87 -3.51 -11.24
C ASN A 133 -1.72 -2.75 -12.28
N CYS A 134 -1.08 -2.17 -13.27
CA CYS A 134 -1.73 -1.35 -14.29
C CYS A 134 -2.79 -2.10 -15.13
N ALA A 135 -2.80 -3.44 -15.13
CA ALA A 135 -3.84 -4.26 -15.77
C ALA A 135 -5.00 -4.63 -14.83
N GLY A 136 -4.96 -4.19 -13.55
CA GLY A 136 -6.02 -4.43 -12.59
C GLY A 136 -5.92 -5.75 -11.81
N ARG A 137 -4.77 -6.45 -11.84
CA ARG A 137 -4.52 -7.61 -10.96
C ARG A 137 -4.20 -7.11 -9.56
N LEU A 138 -4.86 -7.70 -8.56
CA LEU A 138 -4.86 -7.22 -7.18
C LEU A 138 -4.27 -8.25 -6.23
N LEU A 139 -3.38 -7.81 -5.35
CA LEU A 139 -2.96 -8.53 -4.16
C LEU A 139 -3.52 -7.81 -2.93
N ILE A 140 -4.12 -8.56 -2.01
CA ILE A 140 -4.49 -8.06 -0.69
C ILE A 140 -3.89 -8.98 0.36
N GLN A 141 -3.12 -8.40 1.28
CA GLN A 141 -2.65 -9.08 2.48
C GLN A 141 -3.04 -8.27 3.72
N GLY A 142 -3.26 -8.95 4.83
CA GLY A 142 -3.55 -8.33 6.12
C GLY A 142 -2.76 -9.00 7.24
N GLY A 143 -2.32 -8.24 8.24
CA GLY A 143 -1.59 -8.75 9.40
C GLY A 143 -0.55 -7.79 9.93
N ALA A 144 0.11 -8.18 11.03
CA ALA A 144 1.20 -7.42 11.62
C ALA A 144 2.51 -7.60 10.81
N VAL A 145 3.46 -6.66 11.00
CA VAL A 145 4.76 -6.65 10.26
C VAL A 145 5.56 -7.92 10.48
N ASN A 146 5.56 -8.43 11.72
CA ASN A 146 6.42 -9.54 12.14
C ASN A 146 5.72 -10.91 12.07
N GLU A 147 4.56 -10.97 11.42
CA GLU A 147 3.78 -12.19 11.28
C GLU A 147 3.68 -12.61 9.81
N ARG A 148 3.35 -13.90 9.60
CA ARG A 148 2.90 -14.32 8.28
C ARG A 148 1.59 -13.62 7.97
N ARG A 149 1.59 -12.80 6.91
CA ARG A 149 0.42 -12.04 6.51
C ARG A 149 -0.41 -12.86 5.51
N PRO A 150 -1.61 -13.33 5.91
CA PRO A 150 -2.49 -14.05 5.00
C PRO A 150 -2.96 -13.14 3.85
N THR A 151 -3.12 -13.74 2.69
CA THR A 151 -3.78 -13.12 1.54
C THR A 151 -5.30 -13.21 1.69
N ALA A 152 -6.01 -12.25 1.12
CA ALA A 152 -7.45 -12.32 1.00
C ALA A 152 -7.88 -13.55 0.18
N SER A 153 -9.04 -14.12 0.52
CA SER A 153 -9.67 -15.17 -0.27
C SER A 153 -10.13 -14.63 -1.64
N GLN A 154 -10.46 -15.52 -2.57
CA GLN A 154 -11.04 -15.12 -3.88
C GLN A 154 -12.32 -14.30 -3.71
N GLU A 155 -13.14 -14.65 -2.72
CA GLU A 155 -14.33 -13.86 -2.35
C GLU A 155 -13.93 -12.45 -1.88
N GLY A 156 -12.94 -12.33 -0.98
CA GLY A 156 -12.42 -11.05 -0.49
C GLY A 156 -11.86 -10.18 -1.61
N LEU A 157 -11.11 -10.76 -2.55
CA LEU A 157 -10.63 -10.06 -3.75
C LEU A 157 -11.78 -9.58 -4.64
N GLY A 158 -12.82 -10.41 -4.82
CA GLY A 158 -14.02 -10.09 -5.60
C GLY A 158 -14.86 -8.95 -5.01
N MET A 159 -14.75 -8.68 -3.71
CA MET A 159 -15.43 -7.54 -3.07
C MET A 159 -14.85 -6.19 -3.49
N VAL A 160 -13.56 -6.14 -3.88
CA VAL A 160 -12.91 -4.90 -4.33
C VAL A 160 -13.18 -4.70 -5.81
N LYS A 161 -14.06 -3.77 -6.15
CA LYS A 161 -14.28 -3.39 -7.53
C LYS A 161 -13.09 -2.60 -8.05
N ARG A 162 -12.68 -2.90 -9.28
CA ARG A 162 -11.50 -2.30 -9.91
C ARG A 162 -11.83 -1.85 -11.32
N TRP A 163 -11.18 -0.79 -11.74
CA TRP A 163 -11.16 -0.34 -13.12
C TRP A 163 -9.75 0.15 -13.46
N SER A 164 -9.27 -0.20 -14.63
CA SER A 164 -8.01 0.31 -15.17
C SER A 164 -8.18 0.69 -16.62
N SER A 165 -7.52 1.76 -17.03
CA SER A 165 -7.45 2.15 -18.44
C SER A 165 -6.63 1.19 -19.31
N LEU A 166 -5.80 0.33 -18.68
CA LEU A 166 -4.99 -0.72 -19.33
C LEU A 166 -5.50 -2.13 -18.98
N ALA A 167 -6.75 -2.27 -18.50
CA ALA A 167 -7.32 -3.57 -18.18
C ALA A 167 -7.25 -4.52 -19.37
N GLY A 168 -6.88 -5.79 -19.10
CA GLY A 168 -6.78 -6.80 -20.16
C GLY A 168 -5.91 -7.98 -19.78
N GLU A 169 -5.44 -8.69 -20.81
CA GLU A 169 -4.52 -9.80 -20.67
C GLU A 169 -3.14 -9.33 -20.19
N PRO A 170 -2.37 -10.20 -19.50
CA PRO A 170 -1.01 -9.92 -19.13
C PRO A 170 -0.14 -9.55 -20.35
N PHE A 171 0.82 -8.64 -20.15
CA PHE A 171 1.74 -8.22 -21.18
C PHE A 171 3.14 -7.94 -20.64
N GLU A 172 4.15 -8.24 -21.47
CA GLU A 172 5.53 -7.91 -21.17
C GLU A 172 5.76 -6.40 -21.21
N GLU A 173 6.92 -5.94 -20.70
CA GLU A 173 7.21 -4.53 -20.63
C GLU A 173 7.16 -3.85 -21.99
N ARG A 174 6.38 -2.78 -22.07
CA ARG A 174 6.27 -1.89 -23.23
C ARG A 174 7.01 -0.61 -22.92
N LEU A 175 8.08 -0.35 -23.66
CA LEU A 175 8.88 0.86 -23.53
C LEU A 175 8.22 2.02 -24.26
N GLY A 176 8.40 3.22 -23.72
CA GLY A 176 7.82 4.46 -24.21
C GLY A 176 6.85 5.07 -23.20
N GLU A 177 6.72 6.38 -23.26
CA GLU A 177 5.83 7.11 -22.37
C GLU A 177 4.40 6.55 -22.41
N CYS A 178 3.89 6.19 -21.25
CA CYS A 178 2.54 5.67 -21.08
C CYS A 178 1.82 6.38 -19.95
N SER A 179 0.58 6.77 -20.19
CA SER A 179 -0.33 7.28 -19.15
C SER A 179 -1.42 6.26 -18.91
N TRP A 180 -1.71 6.00 -17.63
CA TRP A 180 -2.77 5.09 -17.22
C TRP A 180 -3.44 5.53 -15.93
N GLU A 181 -4.65 5.04 -15.72
CA GLU A 181 -5.45 5.30 -14.55
C GLU A 181 -5.91 4.00 -13.92
N LEU A 182 -6.02 3.98 -12.60
CA LEU A 182 -6.51 2.83 -11.85
C LEU A 182 -7.45 3.30 -10.74
N VAL A 183 -8.56 2.59 -10.60
CA VAL A 183 -9.55 2.81 -9.54
C VAL A 183 -9.70 1.54 -8.71
N MET A 184 -9.77 1.72 -7.40
CA MET A 184 -10.21 0.70 -6.44
C MET A 184 -11.38 1.23 -5.62
N VAL A 185 -12.46 0.45 -5.55
CA VAL A 185 -13.59 0.65 -4.61
C VAL A 185 -13.45 -0.43 -3.55
N ILE A 186 -12.97 -0.03 -2.38
CA ILE A 186 -12.59 -0.95 -1.30
C ILE A 186 -13.68 -0.91 -0.22
N PRO A 187 -14.53 -1.93 -0.08
CA PRO A 187 -15.53 -1.98 0.96
C PRO A 187 -14.89 -2.24 2.33
N VAL A 188 -15.54 -1.80 3.40
CA VAL A 188 -15.06 -2.07 4.78
C VAL A 188 -14.93 -3.56 5.09
N SER A 189 -15.68 -4.42 4.41
CA SER A 189 -15.58 -5.89 4.51
C SER A 189 -14.26 -6.46 3.95
N ALA A 190 -13.52 -5.70 3.14
CA ALA A 190 -12.19 -6.11 2.67
C ALA A 190 -11.15 -6.14 3.80
N PHE A 191 -11.43 -5.51 4.93
CA PHE A 191 -10.60 -5.57 6.14
C PHE A 191 -10.89 -6.85 6.94
N PHE A 192 -10.59 -8.00 6.36
CA PHE A 192 -11.01 -9.34 6.81
C PHE A 192 -10.48 -9.79 8.19
N GLN A 193 -9.61 -9.00 8.84
CA GLN A 193 -9.15 -9.22 10.22
C GLN A 193 -9.72 -8.18 11.20
N HIS A 194 -10.57 -7.25 10.73
CA HIS A 194 -11.18 -6.19 11.53
C HIS A 194 -12.69 -6.11 11.25
N SER A 195 -13.43 -5.61 12.21
CA SER A 195 -14.87 -5.37 12.08
C SER A 195 -15.14 -3.87 11.92
N VAL A 196 -14.81 -3.33 10.75
CA VAL A 196 -15.03 -1.91 10.45
C VAL A 196 -16.49 -1.70 10.03
N GLY A 197 -17.30 -1.08 10.90
CA GLY A 197 -18.74 -0.85 10.63
C GLY A 197 -19.00 0.36 9.72
N SER A 198 -18.25 1.44 9.90
CA SER A 198 -18.39 2.68 9.13
C SER A 198 -17.05 3.40 9.03
N LEU A 199 -16.87 4.19 7.96
CA LEU A 199 -15.75 5.10 7.75
C LEU A 199 -16.03 6.51 8.29
N ASP A 200 -17.28 6.80 8.67
CA ASP A 200 -17.67 8.12 9.18
C ASP A 200 -16.93 8.43 10.49
N GLY A 201 -16.22 9.56 10.52
CA GLY A 201 -15.46 10.01 11.69
C GLY A 201 -14.24 9.15 12.06
N LYS A 202 -13.89 8.15 11.24
CA LYS A 202 -12.71 7.31 11.46
C LYS A 202 -11.41 8.07 11.12
N THR A 203 -10.40 7.83 11.94
CA THR A 203 -9.00 8.14 11.61
C THR A 203 -8.29 6.82 11.36
N MET A 204 -7.61 6.72 10.22
CA MET A 204 -6.81 5.56 9.84
C MET A 204 -5.37 5.99 9.63
N ARG A 205 -4.42 5.09 9.82
CA ARG A 205 -3.03 5.30 9.40
C ARG A 205 -2.82 4.64 8.06
N GLY A 206 -2.08 5.29 7.16
CA GLY A 206 -1.82 4.71 5.85
C GLY A 206 -0.83 5.50 5.01
N ASN A 207 -0.39 4.88 3.92
CA ASN A 207 0.46 5.50 2.93
C ASN A 207 0.09 4.99 1.53
N PHE A 208 0.50 5.72 0.52
CA PHE A 208 0.26 5.40 -0.88
C PHE A 208 1.59 5.24 -1.58
N TYR A 209 1.67 4.28 -2.50
CA TYR A 209 2.92 3.94 -3.15
C TYR A 209 2.77 3.72 -4.65
N LYS A 210 3.88 3.86 -5.34
CA LYS A 210 4.09 3.46 -6.73
C LYS A 210 5.38 2.69 -6.82
N CYS A 211 5.34 1.50 -7.40
CA CYS A 211 6.52 0.72 -7.68
C CYS A 211 6.51 0.10 -9.08
N GLY A 212 7.64 -0.50 -9.40
CA GLY A 212 7.88 -1.23 -10.63
C GLY A 212 9.18 -2.00 -10.49
N ASP A 213 9.20 -3.04 -9.63
CA ASP A 213 10.43 -3.73 -9.22
C ASP A 213 11.17 -4.39 -10.39
N LYS A 214 10.43 -4.87 -11.39
CA LYS A 214 10.98 -5.59 -12.56
C LYS A 214 10.85 -4.82 -13.87
N LEU A 215 10.51 -3.54 -13.82
CA LEU A 215 10.61 -2.68 -14.98
C LEU A 215 12.08 -2.42 -15.31
N GLN A 216 12.39 -2.09 -16.56
CA GLN A 216 13.74 -1.75 -17.01
C GLN A 216 14.35 -0.64 -16.13
N THR A 217 13.52 0.28 -15.65
CA THR A 217 13.91 1.33 -14.69
C THR A 217 13.13 1.14 -13.40
N PRO A 218 13.63 0.31 -12.45
CA PRO A 218 12.97 0.11 -11.17
C PRO A 218 12.81 1.43 -10.41
N HIS A 219 11.66 1.60 -9.76
CA HIS A 219 11.38 2.82 -9.02
C HIS A 219 10.41 2.56 -7.85
N PHE A 220 10.52 3.41 -6.82
CA PHE A 220 9.79 3.28 -5.56
C PHE A 220 9.45 4.65 -5.03
N LEU A 221 8.19 5.06 -5.16
CA LEU A 221 7.70 6.33 -4.66
C LEU A 221 6.70 6.11 -3.53
N SER A 222 6.62 7.08 -2.63
CA SER A 222 5.59 7.14 -1.59
C SER A 222 4.96 8.53 -1.50
N TRP A 223 3.79 8.60 -0.89
CA TRP A 223 3.14 9.86 -0.55
C TRP A 223 3.77 10.49 0.71
N SER A 224 3.98 9.71 1.77
CA SER A 224 4.73 10.09 2.97
C SER A 224 6.10 9.43 2.96
N PRO A 225 7.17 10.12 3.43
CA PRO A 225 8.52 9.57 3.46
C PRO A 225 8.62 8.27 4.27
N ILE A 226 9.56 7.40 3.85
CA ILE A 226 9.91 6.16 4.54
C ILE A 226 11.36 6.27 5.02
N GLY A 227 11.58 6.05 6.32
CA GLY A 227 12.89 6.18 6.96
C GLY A 227 13.76 4.91 6.92
N LEU A 228 13.65 4.07 5.88
CA LEU A 228 14.40 2.82 5.75
C LEU A 228 15.56 2.95 4.78
N GLU A 229 16.65 2.21 5.02
CA GLU A 229 17.84 2.23 4.18
C GLU A 229 17.67 1.55 2.81
N ARG A 230 16.72 0.60 2.72
CA ARG A 230 16.47 -0.19 1.51
C ARG A 230 15.01 -0.10 1.09
N PRO A 231 14.70 -0.27 -0.21
CA PRO A 231 13.32 -0.30 -0.68
C PRO A 231 12.49 -1.36 0.04
N MET A 232 11.57 -0.91 0.86
CA MET A 232 10.60 -1.75 1.57
C MET A 232 9.42 -0.89 2.00
N PHE A 233 8.23 -1.16 1.48
CA PHE A 233 7.01 -0.45 1.83
C PHE A 233 6.33 -1.02 3.08
N HIS A 234 6.62 -2.27 3.44
CA HIS A 234 6.07 -2.94 4.62
C HIS A 234 6.62 -2.38 5.94
N CYS A 235 6.42 -1.09 6.11
CA CYS A 235 6.76 -0.34 7.31
C CYS A 235 5.50 0.46 7.69
N PRO A 236 4.69 -0.02 8.63
CA PRO A 236 3.53 0.73 9.10
C PRO A 236 3.99 2.04 9.72
N ALA A 237 3.45 3.13 9.22
CA ALA A 237 3.66 4.48 9.75
C ALA A 237 2.96 4.66 11.10
#